data_3fa0e6c652c687fc19d7de85a9f6496d
#
_entry.id   3fa0e6c652c687fc19d7de85a9f6496d
#
_cell.length_a   1.000
_cell.length_b   1.000
_cell.length_c   1.000
_cell.angle_alpha   90.00
_cell.angle_beta   90.00
_cell.angle_gamma   90.00
#
_symmetry.space_group_name_H-M   'P 1'
#
loop_
_entity.id
_entity.type
_entity.pdbx_description
1 polymer ?
#
loop_
_entity_poly.entity_id
_entity_poly.type
_entity_poly.pdbx_seq_one_letter_code
_entity_poly.pdbx_strand_id
1 'polypeptide(L)'
;MKYWFKTLLPLLFPLMVGAQQNNTSPFKVIAFFIDKTEDAHLSFVHEANKWLPVFGRQNNFTYDSTTNWNNLNDTFLSHYQVVLFLDARPEVPAQRAAFKKYMDNGGGWMGFHFAGFALTPSDFNQDWDWYHNEFIGAGQYKSNTWRPTSAILRVEDTTHPSTKRLPGLFKSSPNEWYRWEKDLTKNPDIDILLSIDSTSFPLGTGPKPYEIWYNGYYPVAWTNKKYKMIYDNMGHNDIDFENGTNKELSFQLDNEIQNRFIIDALLWLGGRK
;
A
#
# COMPACT_ATOMS: atom_id res chain seq x y z
N MET A 1 -24.82 41.25 -69.29
CA MET A 1 -24.92 41.18 -67.84
C MET A 1 -23.96 40.09 -67.33
N LYS A 2 -22.86 40.48 -66.66
CA LYS A 2 -21.86 39.56 -66.10
C LYS A 2 -22.08 39.48 -64.59
N TYR A 3 -22.47 38.35 -64.09
CA TYR A 3 -22.61 38.08 -62.64
C TYR A 3 -21.27 37.61 -62.09
N TRP A 4 -20.74 38.32 -61.11
CA TRP A 4 -19.57 37.93 -60.34
C TRP A 4 -20.02 37.17 -59.07
N PHE A 5 -19.74 35.88 -58.98
CA PHE A 5 -19.86 35.14 -57.76
C PHE A 5 -18.62 35.36 -56.87
N LYS A 6 -18.80 35.99 -55.70
CA LYS A 6 -17.77 36.06 -54.66
C LYS A 6 -17.88 34.83 -53.81
N THR A 7 -16.92 33.92 -53.91
CA THR A 7 -16.77 32.78 -53.00
C THR A 7 -16.14 33.27 -51.69
N LEU A 8 -16.92 33.21 -50.60
CA LEU A 8 -16.39 33.36 -49.22
C LEU A 8 -15.74 32.06 -48.80
N LEU A 9 -14.43 32.10 -48.52
CA LEU A 9 -13.69 31.00 -47.91
C LEU A 9 -13.81 31.14 -46.39
N PRO A 10 -14.27 30.09 -45.64
CA PRO A 10 -14.31 30.17 -44.17
C PRO A 10 -12.92 30.00 -43.63
N LEU A 11 -12.45 30.98 -42.87
CA LEU A 11 -11.23 30.85 -42.03
C LEU A 11 -11.51 29.88 -40.86
N LEU A 12 -10.98 28.69 -40.96
CA LEU A 12 -10.89 27.75 -39.85
C LEU A 12 -9.74 28.21 -38.92
N PHE A 13 -10.10 28.82 -37.80
CA PHE A 13 -9.18 29.00 -36.68
C PHE A 13 -9.01 27.68 -35.96
N PRO A 14 -7.78 27.16 -35.77
CA PRO A 14 -7.56 26.01 -34.91
C PRO A 14 -7.77 26.45 -33.45
N LEU A 15 -8.80 25.88 -32.79
CA LEU A 15 -8.94 25.93 -31.34
C LEU A 15 -7.73 25.19 -30.74
N MET A 16 -6.72 25.90 -30.30
CA MET A 16 -5.70 25.38 -29.42
C MET A 16 -6.37 25.13 -28.06
N VAL A 17 -6.78 23.89 -27.83
CA VAL A 17 -7.10 23.42 -26.49
C VAL A 17 -5.78 23.32 -25.73
N GLY A 18 -5.42 24.41 -25.06
CA GLY A 18 -4.32 24.40 -24.13
C GLY A 18 -4.63 23.40 -23.02
N ALA A 19 -3.98 22.25 -23.01
CA ALA A 19 -3.95 21.37 -21.85
C ALA A 19 -3.38 22.18 -20.69
N GLN A 20 -4.23 22.57 -19.76
CA GLN A 20 -3.84 23.23 -18.53
C GLN A 20 -3.04 22.20 -17.71
N GLN A 21 -1.72 22.19 -17.85
CA GLN A 21 -0.83 21.48 -16.95
C GLN A 21 -1.04 22.09 -15.56
N ASN A 22 -1.77 21.39 -14.71
CA ASN A 22 -1.81 21.69 -13.28
C ASN A 22 -0.38 21.52 -12.73
N ASN A 23 0.40 22.60 -12.74
CA ASN A 23 1.75 22.67 -12.19
C ASN A 23 1.69 22.67 -10.65
N THR A 24 1.22 21.55 -10.08
CA THR A 24 1.35 21.33 -8.66
C THR A 24 2.73 20.76 -8.39
N SER A 25 3.49 21.37 -7.48
CA SER A 25 4.80 20.86 -7.07
C SER A 25 4.71 19.39 -6.66
N PRO A 26 5.71 18.55 -6.96
CA PRO A 26 5.72 17.16 -6.53
C PRO A 26 5.66 17.09 -5.00
N PHE A 27 4.88 16.17 -4.45
CA PHE A 27 4.95 15.84 -3.03
C PHE A 27 6.09 14.84 -2.79
N LYS A 28 6.52 14.74 -1.53
CA LYS A 28 7.66 13.91 -1.14
C LYS A 28 7.23 12.71 -0.33
N VAL A 29 7.75 11.55 -0.71
CA VAL A 29 7.54 10.26 -0.05
C VAL A 29 8.85 9.80 0.55
N ILE A 30 8.85 9.37 1.81
CA ILE A 30 9.97 8.70 2.46
C ILE A 30 9.58 7.29 2.88
N ALA A 31 10.40 6.30 2.54
CA ALA A 31 10.23 4.93 2.99
C ALA A 31 11.24 4.57 4.06
N PHE A 32 10.76 3.98 5.16
CA PHE A 32 11.58 3.36 6.20
C PHE A 32 11.53 1.85 6.05
N PHE A 33 12.68 1.21 6.13
CA PHE A 33 12.81 -0.25 6.03
C PHE A 33 13.99 -0.76 6.84
N ILE A 34 14.11 -2.06 6.96
CA ILE A 34 15.28 -2.75 7.53
C ILE A 34 15.95 -3.57 6.43
N ASP A 35 17.29 -3.66 6.48
CA ASP A 35 18.11 -4.37 5.49
C ASP A 35 18.57 -5.76 5.97
N LYS A 36 18.00 -6.22 7.09
CA LYS A 36 18.33 -7.51 7.71
C LYS A 36 17.05 -8.14 8.27
N THR A 37 16.38 -8.90 7.44
CA THR A 37 15.18 -9.67 7.80
C THR A 37 15.11 -10.92 6.92
N GLU A 38 14.03 -11.64 6.94
CA GLU A 38 13.77 -12.79 6.08
C GLU A 38 13.83 -12.41 4.59
N ASP A 39 14.37 -13.30 3.74
CA ASP A 39 14.65 -13.04 2.33
C ASP A 39 13.42 -12.61 1.53
N ALA A 40 12.23 -13.13 1.85
CA ALA A 40 10.99 -12.77 1.16
C ALA A 40 10.58 -11.31 1.42
N HIS A 41 10.76 -10.82 2.65
CA HIS A 41 10.56 -9.41 3.00
C HIS A 41 11.63 -8.53 2.35
N LEU A 42 12.90 -8.97 2.34
CA LEU A 42 13.99 -8.23 1.68
C LEU A 42 13.77 -8.13 0.17
N SER A 43 13.33 -9.21 -0.47
CA SER A 43 12.99 -9.21 -1.89
C SER A 43 11.93 -8.14 -2.22
N PHE A 44 10.85 -8.06 -1.43
CA PHE A 44 9.85 -7.00 -1.60
C PHE A 44 10.43 -5.60 -1.38
N VAL A 45 11.23 -5.40 -0.32
CA VAL A 45 11.87 -4.10 -0.04
C VAL A 45 12.76 -3.65 -1.19
N HIS A 46 13.56 -4.57 -1.75
CA HIS A 46 14.43 -4.28 -2.90
C HIS A 46 13.60 -3.95 -4.15
N GLU A 47 12.54 -4.71 -4.41
CA GLU A 47 11.61 -4.47 -5.50
C GLU A 47 10.96 -3.07 -5.37
N ALA A 48 10.42 -2.74 -4.19
CA ALA A 48 9.79 -1.45 -3.91
C ALA A 48 10.76 -0.27 -4.11
N ASN A 49 12.00 -0.38 -3.59
CA ASN A 49 13.02 0.65 -3.74
C ASN A 49 13.49 0.82 -5.20
N LYS A 50 13.41 -0.20 -6.02
CA LYS A 50 13.67 -0.12 -7.45
C LYS A 50 12.50 0.55 -8.21
N TRP A 51 11.28 0.27 -7.80
CA TRP A 51 10.06 0.56 -8.54
C TRP A 51 9.46 1.93 -8.19
N LEU A 52 9.35 2.26 -6.89
CA LEU A 52 8.73 3.52 -6.43
C LEU A 52 9.39 4.79 -6.98
N PRO A 53 10.72 4.88 -7.15
CA PRO A 53 11.33 6.04 -7.82
C PRO A 53 10.87 6.23 -9.27
N VAL A 54 10.61 5.13 -9.99
CA VAL A 54 10.09 5.17 -11.37
C VAL A 54 8.68 5.73 -11.38
N PHE A 55 7.82 5.22 -10.50
CA PHE A 55 6.45 5.71 -10.39
C PHE A 55 6.37 7.15 -9.89
N GLY A 56 7.26 7.55 -8.99
CA GLY A 56 7.35 8.93 -8.56
C GLY A 56 7.52 9.89 -9.73
N ARG A 57 8.46 9.58 -10.62
CA ARG A 57 8.69 10.40 -11.83
C ARG A 57 7.48 10.44 -12.76
N GLN A 58 6.74 9.33 -12.89
CA GLN A 58 5.57 9.23 -13.76
C GLN A 58 4.32 9.89 -13.17
N ASN A 59 4.25 10.02 -11.84
CA ASN A 59 3.06 10.46 -11.12
C ASN A 59 3.28 11.72 -10.27
N ASN A 60 4.33 12.47 -10.55
CA ASN A 60 4.63 13.76 -9.93
C ASN A 60 4.79 13.69 -8.39
N PHE A 61 5.59 12.73 -7.92
CA PHE A 61 6.12 12.73 -6.55
C PHE A 61 7.60 12.33 -6.54
N THR A 62 8.32 12.73 -5.50
CA THR A 62 9.69 12.26 -5.25
C THR A 62 9.66 11.14 -4.21
N TYR A 63 10.60 10.22 -4.33
CA TYR A 63 10.76 9.09 -3.44
C TYR A 63 12.16 9.03 -2.88
N ASP A 64 12.25 8.99 -1.57
CA ASP A 64 13.47 8.74 -0.82
C ASP A 64 13.28 7.50 0.06
N SER A 65 14.34 6.83 0.46
CA SER A 65 14.29 5.69 1.37
C SER A 65 15.45 5.66 2.34
N THR A 66 15.27 5.05 3.51
CA THR A 66 16.28 5.02 4.55
C THR A 66 16.14 3.79 5.47
N THR A 67 17.28 3.25 5.89
CA THR A 67 17.38 2.26 6.98
C THR A 67 17.68 2.94 8.32
N ASN A 68 17.97 4.23 8.32
CA ASN A 68 18.24 4.98 9.54
C ASN A 68 16.94 5.44 10.20
N TRP A 69 16.43 4.66 11.12
CA TRP A 69 15.22 4.97 11.88
C TRP A 69 15.35 6.19 12.81
N ASN A 70 16.56 6.70 13.07
CA ASN A 70 16.73 7.97 13.78
C ASN A 70 16.22 9.18 12.96
N ASN A 71 16.04 9.02 11.65
CA ASN A 71 15.38 9.99 10.81
C ASN A 71 13.86 10.07 11.07
N LEU A 72 13.28 9.11 11.80
CA LEU A 72 11.87 9.18 12.22
C LEU A 72 11.75 10.15 13.40
N ASN A 73 11.86 11.44 13.09
CA ASN A 73 11.79 12.56 14.03
C ASN A 73 11.07 13.75 13.37
N ASP A 74 10.60 14.69 14.21
CA ASP A 74 9.76 15.83 13.77
C ASP A 74 10.41 16.65 12.65
N THR A 75 11.70 16.96 12.82
CA THR A 75 12.44 17.81 11.87
C THR A 75 12.53 17.14 10.51
N PHE A 76 12.93 15.89 10.46
CA PHE A 76 13.07 15.15 9.21
C PHE A 76 11.71 14.92 8.54
N LEU A 77 10.70 14.47 9.30
CA LEU A 77 9.37 14.19 8.77
C LEU A 77 8.65 15.42 8.24
N SER A 78 8.99 16.65 8.73
CA SER A 78 8.42 17.88 8.22
C SER A 78 8.66 18.14 6.73
N HIS A 79 9.63 17.45 6.14
CA HIS A 79 9.96 17.55 4.72
C HIS A 79 9.14 16.64 3.81
N TYR A 80 8.36 15.70 4.38
CA TYR A 80 7.66 14.66 3.62
C TYR A 80 6.15 14.68 3.88
N GLN A 81 5.37 14.50 2.81
CA GLN A 81 3.91 14.42 2.88
C GLN A 81 3.43 12.99 3.11
N VAL A 82 4.24 11.99 2.74
CA VAL A 82 3.89 10.57 2.91
C VAL A 82 5.07 9.80 3.49
N VAL A 83 4.78 9.01 4.50
CA VAL A 83 5.72 8.04 5.10
C VAL A 83 5.28 6.63 4.71
N LEU A 84 6.21 5.81 4.24
CA LEU A 84 6.00 4.39 4.00
C LEU A 84 6.76 3.57 5.03
N PHE A 85 6.12 2.51 5.49
CA PHE A 85 6.79 1.44 6.22
C PHE A 85 6.81 0.18 5.35
N LEU A 86 8.00 -0.15 4.81
CA LEU A 86 8.20 -1.34 3.99
C LEU A 86 8.59 -2.49 4.90
N ASP A 87 7.65 -3.35 5.21
CA ASP A 87 7.82 -4.55 6.05
C ASP A 87 8.55 -4.32 7.38
N ALA A 88 8.41 -3.14 7.93
CA ALA A 88 9.05 -2.75 9.18
C ALA A 88 8.22 -1.68 9.89
N ARG A 89 8.52 -1.42 11.15
CA ARG A 89 7.95 -0.35 11.95
C ARG A 89 8.93 0.11 13.02
N PRO A 90 8.76 1.32 13.60
CA PRO A 90 9.66 1.79 14.65
C PRO A 90 9.51 1.00 15.95
N GLU A 91 10.63 0.71 16.59
CA GLU A 91 10.68 -0.02 17.86
C GLU A 91 10.97 0.92 19.05
N VAL A 92 11.66 2.03 18.79
CA VAL A 92 12.09 2.97 19.82
C VAL A 92 10.98 3.93 20.20
N PRO A 93 10.69 4.15 21.51
CA PRO A 93 9.59 5.01 21.95
C PRO A 93 9.62 6.43 21.39
N ALA A 94 10.78 7.05 21.24
CA ALA A 94 10.91 8.39 20.66
C ALA A 94 10.50 8.43 19.18
N GLN A 95 10.84 7.42 18.41
CA GLN A 95 10.44 7.27 17.00
C GLN A 95 8.94 7.05 16.89
N ARG A 96 8.36 6.23 17.76
CA ARG A 96 6.91 5.99 17.84
C ARG A 96 6.15 7.26 18.16
N ALA A 97 6.64 8.07 19.11
CA ALA A 97 6.05 9.35 19.46
C ALA A 97 6.09 10.36 18.31
N ALA A 98 7.23 10.45 17.60
CA ALA A 98 7.38 11.32 16.45
C ALA A 98 6.44 10.91 15.29
N PHE A 99 6.33 9.61 15.02
CA PHE A 99 5.39 9.09 14.01
C PHE A 99 3.94 9.40 14.39
N LYS A 100 3.54 9.13 15.63
CA LYS A 100 2.18 9.45 16.09
C LYS A 100 1.87 10.94 15.90
N LYS A 101 2.78 11.81 16.31
CA LYS A 101 2.64 13.25 16.13
C LYS A 101 2.54 13.66 14.65
N TYR A 102 3.31 13.04 13.77
CA TYR A 102 3.22 13.25 12.33
C TYR A 102 1.83 12.88 11.80
N MET A 103 1.26 11.76 12.24
CA MET A 103 -0.08 11.34 11.86
C MET A 103 -1.17 12.25 12.44
N ASP A 104 -1.06 12.65 13.70
CA ASP A 104 -1.97 13.58 14.36
C ASP A 104 -2.00 14.96 13.65
N ASN A 105 -0.89 15.35 13.02
CA ASN A 105 -0.77 16.56 12.21
C ASN A 105 -1.23 16.40 10.74
N GLY A 106 -1.86 15.28 10.39
CA GLY A 106 -2.41 15.03 9.06
C GLY A 106 -1.42 14.53 8.01
N GLY A 107 -0.28 14.00 8.44
CA GLY A 107 0.66 13.28 7.56
C GLY A 107 0.01 12.07 6.90
N GLY A 108 0.47 11.71 5.69
CA GLY A 108 0.02 10.52 5.00
C GLY A 108 0.90 9.30 5.34
N TRP A 109 0.30 8.13 5.47
CA TRP A 109 1.06 6.90 5.73
C TRP A 109 0.52 5.71 4.95
N MET A 110 1.44 4.87 4.45
CA MET A 110 1.11 3.54 3.94
C MET A 110 2.09 2.52 4.52
N GLY A 111 1.54 1.47 5.11
CA GLY A 111 2.32 0.36 5.64
C GLY A 111 2.03 -0.93 4.92
N PHE A 112 3.08 -1.69 4.65
CA PHE A 112 3.00 -2.95 3.93
C PHE A 112 3.23 -4.12 4.87
N HIS A 113 2.42 -5.15 4.73
CA HIS A 113 2.56 -6.48 5.27
C HIS A 113 3.05 -6.52 6.74
N PHE A 114 4.33 -6.81 6.97
CA PHE A 114 4.90 -6.94 8.32
C PHE A 114 4.89 -5.62 9.12
N ALA A 115 4.69 -4.47 8.46
CA ALA A 115 4.47 -3.20 9.17
C ALA A 115 3.28 -3.25 10.12
N GLY A 116 2.25 -4.06 9.82
CA GLY A 116 1.09 -4.27 10.69
C GLY A 116 1.25 -5.40 11.72
N PHE A 117 2.28 -6.23 11.60
CA PHE A 117 2.43 -7.43 12.41
C PHE A 117 2.54 -7.11 13.90
N ALA A 118 1.76 -7.81 14.72
CA ALA A 118 1.82 -7.77 16.18
C ALA A 118 1.54 -9.17 16.74
N LEU A 119 2.38 -9.63 17.63
CA LEU A 119 2.22 -10.92 18.31
C LEU A 119 2.75 -10.81 19.74
N THR A 120 2.00 -11.29 20.71
CA THR A 120 2.39 -11.30 22.13
C THR A 120 2.10 -12.68 22.73
N PRO A 121 3.05 -13.37 23.36
CA PRO A 121 4.47 -12.99 23.48
C PRO A 121 5.21 -13.14 22.15
N SER A 122 6.26 -12.34 21.92
CA SER A 122 7.09 -12.38 20.71
C SER A 122 8.51 -11.88 21.02
N ASP A 123 9.49 -12.31 20.23
CA ASP A 123 10.85 -11.76 20.23
C ASP A 123 10.90 -10.34 19.63
N PHE A 124 9.83 -9.92 18.98
CA PHE A 124 9.65 -8.56 18.47
C PHE A 124 8.98 -7.69 19.51
N ASN A 125 9.38 -6.44 19.62
CA ASN A 125 8.73 -5.49 20.51
C ASN A 125 7.38 -5.04 19.91
N GLN A 126 6.28 -5.67 20.39
CA GLN A 126 4.93 -5.56 19.80
C GLN A 126 3.99 -4.68 20.61
N ASP A 127 4.47 -4.05 21.66
CA ASP A 127 3.66 -3.35 22.65
C ASP A 127 3.36 -1.88 22.30
N TRP A 128 3.05 -1.62 21.05
CA TRP A 128 2.62 -0.29 20.62
C TRP A 128 1.10 -0.26 20.46
N ASP A 129 0.39 -0.16 21.58
CA ASP A 129 -1.06 -0.29 21.68
C ASP A 129 -1.82 0.64 20.74
N TRP A 130 -1.52 1.95 20.76
CA TRP A 130 -2.12 2.91 19.85
C TRP A 130 -2.03 2.46 18.38
N TYR A 131 -0.85 2.00 17.94
CA TYR A 131 -0.61 1.65 16.55
C TYR A 131 -1.43 0.45 16.11
N HIS A 132 -1.44 -0.62 16.89
CA HIS A 132 -2.12 -1.86 16.52
C HIS A 132 -3.63 -1.81 16.78
N ASN A 133 -4.05 -1.15 17.86
CA ASN A 133 -5.44 -1.19 18.31
C ASN A 133 -6.30 -0.01 17.87
N GLU A 134 -5.71 1.18 17.70
CA GLU A 134 -6.43 2.39 17.29
C GLU A 134 -6.09 2.79 15.87
N PHE A 135 -4.80 2.88 15.51
CA PHE A 135 -4.36 3.40 14.21
C PHE A 135 -4.59 2.39 13.08
N ILE A 136 -4.02 1.18 13.16
CA ILE A 136 -4.31 0.07 12.21
C ILE A 136 -5.66 -0.56 12.51
N GLY A 137 -6.03 -0.71 13.79
CA GLY A 137 -7.31 -1.22 14.24
C GLY A 137 -7.46 -2.74 14.23
N ALA A 138 -6.46 -3.49 13.75
CA ALA A 138 -6.53 -4.93 13.53
C ALA A 138 -6.16 -5.78 14.77
N GLY A 139 -5.57 -5.17 15.79
CA GLY A 139 -5.04 -5.89 16.94
C GLY A 139 -3.83 -6.75 16.58
N GLN A 140 -3.79 -7.97 17.10
CA GLN A 140 -2.66 -8.87 16.86
C GLN A 140 -2.83 -9.70 15.59
N TYR A 141 -1.70 -10.09 15.00
CA TYR A 141 -1.63 -11.16 14.02
C TYR A 141 -2.12 -12.47 14.65
N LYS A 142 -2.86 -13.27 13.91
CA LYS A 142 -3.41 -14.53 14.37
C LYS A 142 -2.86 -15.73 13.61
N SER A 143 -2.81 -15.66 12.30
CA SER A 143 -2.24 -16.70 11.43
C SER A 143 -2.00 -16.13 10.02
N ASN A 144 -1.31 -16.91 9.20
CA ASN A 144 -1.05 -16.58 7.79
C ASN A 144 -1.24 -17.80 6.88
N THR A 145 -1.23 -17.54 5.56
CA THR A 145 -1.38 -18.60 4.55
C THR A 145 -0.11 -19.38 4.31
N TRP A 146 1.01 -19.00 4.92
CA TRP A 146 2.28 -19.63 4.60
C TRP A 146 2.16 -20.97 3.82
N ARG A 147 2.46 -21.07 2.59
CA ARG A 147 3.37 -20.30 1.71
C ARG A 147 2.60 -19.20 0.95
N PRO A 148 3.31 -18.20 0.32
CA PRO A 148 2.65 -17.19 -0.52
C PRO A 148 1.78 -17.81 -1.61
N THR A 149 0.56 -17.29 -1.75
CA THR A 149 -0.42 -17.75 -2.73
C THR A 149 -1.22 -16.58 -3.30
N SER A 150 -1.59 -16.67 -4.59
CA SER A 150 -2.46 -15.67 -5.21
C SER A 150 -3.90 -15.84 -4.71
N ALA A 151 -4.60 -14.73 -4.58
CA ALA A 151 -6.02 -14.70 -4.29
C ALA A 151 -6.77 -13.84 -5.31
N ILE A 152 -8.07 -14.07 -5.46
CA ILE A 152 -8.96 -13.09 -6.08
C ILE A 152 -9.29 -12.08 -4.99
N LEU A 153 -8.99 -10.80 -5.25
CA LEU A 153 -9.33 -9.71 -4.36
C LEU A 153 -10.61 -9.03 -4.84
N ARG A 154 -11.45 -8.68 -3.87
CA ARG A 154 -12.67 -7.91 -4.05
C ARG A 154 -12.41 -6.46 -3.62
N VAL A 155 -12.84 -5.53 -4.46
CA VAL A 155 -12.93 -4.11 -4.10
C VAL A 155 -14.19 -3.90 -3.28
N GLU A 156 -14.03 -3.52 -2.01
CA GLU A 156 -15.14 -3.30 -1.06
C GLU A 156 -15.66 -1.86 -1.14
N ASP A 157 -14.77 -0.88 -1.17
CA ASP A 157 -15.13 0.52 -1.42
C ASP A 157 -14.71 0.92 -2.84
N THR A 158 -15.69 1.04 -3.73
CA THR A 158 -15.50 1.47 -5.14
C THR A 158 -15.42 2.99 -5.30
N THR A 159 -15.57 3.75 -4.21
CA THR A 159 -15.60 5.22 -4.24
C THR A 159 -14.31 5.85 -3.71
N HIS A 160 -13.56 5.12 -2.90
CA HIS A 160 -12.30 5.61 -2.34
C HIS A 160 -11.28 5.91 -3.47
N PRO A 161 -10.51 7.00 -3.38
CA PRO A 161 -9.55 7.38 -4.42
C PRO A 161 -8.57 6.28 -4.82
N SER A 162 -8.14 5.43 -3.90
CA SER A 162 -7.19 4.34 -4.19
C SER A 162 -7.81 3.14 -4.94
N THR A 163 -9.12 2.99 -4.91
CA THR A 163 -9.81 1.81 -5.44
C THR A 163 -10.77 2.10 -6.59
N LYS A 164 -11.23 3.35 -6.73
CA LYS A 164 -12.26 3.74 -7.72
C LYS A 164 -11.91 3.44 -9.18
N ARG A 165 -10.64 3.19 -9.49
CA ARG A 165 -10.17 2.84 -10.84
C ARG A 165 -9.89 1.34 -11.01
N LEU A 166 -10.09 0.54 -9.96
CA LEU A 166 -9.85 -0.90 -10.00
C LEU A 166 -11.08 -1.64 -10.54
N PRO A 167 -10.89 -2.80 -11.18
CA PRO A 167 -12.01 -3.72 -11.44
C PRO A 167 -12.56 -4.25 -10.12
N GLY A 168 -13.85 -4.56 -10.05
CA GLY A 168 -14.49 -5.05 -8.82
C GLY A 168 -13.88 -6.33 -8.24
N LEU A 169 -13.29 -7.17 -9.11
CA LEU A 169 -12.51 -8.36 -8.77
C LEU A 169 -11.22 -8.39 -9.58
N PHE A 170 -10.12 -8.80 -8.96
CA PHE A 170 -8.85 -9.03 -9.67
C PHE A 170 -8.00 -10.06 -8.97
N LYS A 171 -7.13 -10.73 -9.73
CA LYS A 171 -6.17 -11.68 -9.18
C LYS A 171 -4.93 -10.94 -8.69
N SER A 172 -4.51 -11.25 -7.46
CA SER A 172 -3.28 -10.73 -6.87
C SER A 172 -2.04 -11.49 -7.37
N SER A 173 -0.86 -10.90 -7.16
CA SER A 173 0.38 -11.67 -7.06
C SER A 173 0.34 -12.61 -5.85
N PRO A 174 1.14 -13.70 -5.83
CA PRO A 174 1.28 -14.52 -4.63
C PRO A 174 1.73 -13.66 -3.45
N ASN A 175 1.09 -13.82 -2.31
CA ASN A 175 1.39 -13.10 -1.08
C ASN A 175 1.11 -13.97 0.14
N GLU A 176 1.76 -13.69 1.25
CA GLU A 176 1.46 -14.28 2.54
C GLU A 176 0.32 -13.49 3.19
N TRP A 177 -0.90 -14.02 3.16
CA TRP A 177 -2.08 -13.36 3.68
C TRP A 177 -2.17 -13.52 5.18
N TYR A 178 -2.44 -12.40 5.92
CA TYR A 178 -2.62 -12.40 7.37
C TYR A 178 -4.09 -12.47 7.76
N ARG A 179 -4.35 -13.20 8.85
CA ARG A 179 -5.57 -13.11 9.63
C ARG A 179 -5.30 -12.31 10.90
N TRP A 180 -6.29 -11.51 11.27
CA TRP A 180 -6.18 -10.60 12.39
C TRP A 180 -7.06 -11.02 13.55
N GLU A 181 -6.70 -10.57 14.76
CA GLU A 181 -7.45 -10.84 15.98
C GLU A 181 -8.82 -10.14 15.96
N LYS A 182 -8.85 -8.88 15.56
CA LYS A 182 -10.05 -8.07 15.56
C LYS A 182 -10.82 -8.20 14.25
N ASP A 183 -12.13 -8.22 14.39
CA ASP A 183 -13.05 -8.09 13.26
C ASP A 183 -13.15 -6.62 12.87
N LEU A 184 -12.44 -6.25 11.80
CA LEU A 184 -12.38 -4.87 11.30
C LEU A 184 -13.75 -4.34 10.86
N THR A 185 -14.71 -5.21 10.51
CA THR A 185 -16.07 -4.78 10.13
C THR A 185 -16.85 -4.17 11.30
N LYS A 186 -16.43 -4.46 12.53
CA LYS A 186 -17.03 -3.93 13.74
C LYS A 186 -16.40 -2.62 14.22
N ASN A 187 -15.31 -2.21 13.59
CA ASN A 187 -14.66 -0.96 13.93
C ASN A 187 -15.23 0.19 13.07
N PRO A 188 -16.00 1.12 13.63
CA PRO A 188 -16.65 2.20 12.87
C PRO A 188 -15.67 3.19 12.25
N ASP A 189 -14.42 3.20 12.71
CA ASP A 189 -13.37 4.07 12.21
C ASP A 189 -12.65 3.48 10.99
N ILE A 190 -12.85 2.20 10.68
CA ILE A 190 -12.19 1.51 9.56
C ILE A 190 -13.11 1.42 8.34
N ASP A 191 -12.58 1.78 7.18
CA ASP A 191 -13.17 1.48 5.87
C ASP A 191 -12.29 0.46 5.16
N ILE A 192 -12.88 -0.69 4.84
CA ILE A 192 -12.19 -1.78 4.15
C ILE A 192 -12.17 -1.47 2.66
N LEU A 193 -10.98 -1.49 2.07
CA LEU A 193 -10.75 -1.19 0.66
C LEU A 193 -10.72 -2.46 -0.18
N LEU A 194 -9.99 -3.48 0.29
CA LEU A 194 -9.83 -4.76 -0.40
C LEU A 194 -10.00 -5.92 0.60
N SER A 195 -10.65 -6.99 0.14
CA SER A 195 -10.75 -8.26 0.87
C SER A 195 -10.46 -9.45 -0.06
N ILE A 196 -10.18 -10.63 0.52
CA ILE A 196 -10.10 -11.87 -0.27
C ILE A 196 -11.52 -12.31 -0.63
N ASP A 197 -11.75 -12.53 -1.94
CA ASP A 197 -13.03 -13.06 -2.43
C ASP A 197 -13.21 -14.53 -2.04
N SER A 198 -14.43 -14.91 -1.65
CA SER A 198 -14.76 -16.26 -1.20
C SER A 198 -14.53 -17.35 -2.25
N THR A 199 -14.43 -16.99 -3.52
CA THR A 199 -14.13 -17.95 -4.61
C THR A 199 -12.68 -18.38 -4.64
N SER A 200 -11.81 -17.71 -3.90
CA SER A 200 -10.37 -17.98 -3.90
C SER A 200 -9.77 -18.08 -2.50
N PHE A 201 -10.59 -18.40 -1.49
CA PHE A 201 -10.04 -18.58 -0.16
C PHE A 201 -8.85 -19.53 -0.20
N PRO A 202 -7.66 -19.08 0.19
CA PRO A 202 -6.48 -19.91 0.17
C PRO A 202 -6.68 -21.07 1.15
N LEU A 203 -6.49 -22.29 0.66
CA LEU A 203 -6.36 -23.44 1.53
C LEU A 203 -4.97 -23.43 2.16
N GLY A 204 -4.85 -24.00 3.34
CA GLY A 204 -3.56 -24.15 3.99
C GLY A 204 -2.54 -24.80 3.08
N THR A 205 -1.39 -24.15 2.91
CA THR A 205 -0.31 -24.59 2.03
C THR A 205 0.98 -24.75 2.83
N GLY A 206 1.92 -25.50 2.27
CA GLY A 206 3.23 -25.70 2.90
C GLY A 206 3.13 -26.27 4.31
N PRO A 207 3.82 -25.70 5.31
CA PRO A 207 3.87 -26.23 6.68
C PRO A 207 2.59 -26.01 7.49
N LYS A 208 1.58 -25.31 6.95
CA LYS A 208 0.30 -25.06 7.61
C LYS A 208 -0.90 -25.62 6.83
N PRO A 209 -0.93 -26.91 6.47
CA PRO A 209 -2.04 -27.49 5.69
C PRO A 209 -3.37 -27.55 6.46
N TYR A 210 -3.35 -27.29 7.78
CA TYR A 210 -4.53 -27.21 8.65
C TYR A 210 -5.14 -25.79 8.67
N GLU A 211 -4.46 -24.79 8.17
CA GLU A 211 -5.00 -23.43 8.03
C GLU A 211 -5.98 -23.38 6.87
N ILE A 212 -7.26 -23.33 7.17
CA ILE A 212 -8.32 -23.37 6.18
C ILE A 212 -9.07 -22.05 6.18
N TRP A 213 -9.09 -21.38 5.03
CA TRP A 213 -9.69 -20.07 4.81
C TRP A 213 -10.92 -20.16 3.91
N TYR A 214 -11.91 -20.94 4.27
CA TYR A 214 -13.11 -21.14 3.47
C TYR A 214 -14.39 -20.59 4.11
N ASN A 215 -14.30 -20.02 5.29
CA ASN A 215 -15.43 -19.44 5.98
C ASN A 215 -14.98 -18.21 6.80
N GLY A 216 -15.28 -17.03 6.30
CA GLY A 216 -14.92 -15.79 6.96
C GLY A 216 -14.83 -14.62 6.01
N TYR A 217 -14.43 -13.51 6.56
CA TYR A 217 -14.17 -12.26 5.86
C TYR A 217 -12.74 -11.81 6.15
N TYR A 218 -11.94 -11.62 5.11
CA TYR A 218 -10.50 -11.41 5.23
C TYR A 218 -10.08 -10.11 4.54
N PRO A 219 -10.14 -8.98 5.26
CA PRO A 219 -9.59 -7.71 4.77
C PRO A 219 -8.09 -7.80 4.54
N VAL A 220 -7.63 -7.26 3.42
CA VAL A 220 -6.21 -7.21 3.05
C VAL A 220 -5.70 -5.78 2.89
N ALA A 221 -6.59 -4.81 2.61
CA ALA A 221 -6.23 -3.39 2.64
C ALA A 221 -7.39 -2.57 3.21
N TRP A 222 -7.06 -1.56 4.01
CA TRP A 222 -8.05 -0.67 4.64
C TRP A 222 -7.46 0.69 5.01
N THR A 223 -8.35 1.62 5.30
CA THR A 223 -8.03 2.96 5.81
C THR A 223 -8.74 3.23 7.13
N ASN A 224 -8.24 4.19 7.89
CA ASN A 224 -8.83 4.65 9.14
C ASN A 224 -9.32 6.10 8.97
N LYS A 225 -10.60 6.35 9.22
CA LYS A 225 -11.25 7.67 9.03
C LYS A 225 -10.63 8.80 9.85
N LYS A 226 -9.95 8.47 10.94
CA LYS A 226 -9.28 9.45 11.82
C LYS A 226 -7.92 9.89 11.28
N TYR A 227 -7.33 9.12 10.37
CA TYR A 227 -5.98 9.32 9.89
C TYR A 227 -5.91 9.19 8.37
N LYS A 228 -4.98 9.89 7.77
CA LYS A 228 -4.68 9.75 6.35
C LYS A 228 -3.73 8.56 6.13
N MET A 229 -4.26 7.35 6.20
CA MET A 229 -3.48 6.13 6.20
C MET A 229 -4.08 5.04 5.34
N ILE A 230 -3.24 4.15 4.83
CA ILE A 230 -3.63 2.87 4.25
C ILE A 230 -2.69 1.79 4.81
N TYR A 231 -3.26 0.72 5.32
CA TYR A 231 -2.55 -0.53 5.52
C TYR A 231 -2.83 -1.45 4.33
N ASP A 232 -1.77 -2.09 3.83
CA ASP A 232 -1.80 -3.06 2.75
C ASP A 232 -1.09 -4.34 3.18
N ASN A 233 -1.79 -5.47 3.21
CA ASN A 233 -1.18 -6.76 3.55
C ASN A 233 -0.29 -7.30 2.43
N MET A 234 -0.34 -6.74 1.23
CA MET A 234 0.55 -7.10 0.13
C MET A 234 1.94 -6.52 0.38
N GLY A 235 2.97 -7.35 0.31
CA GLY A 235 4.35 -6.92 0.60
C GLY A 235 5.32 -8.08 0.86
N HIS A 236 4.92 -9.32 0.56
CA HIS A 236 5.73 -10.49 0.80
C HIS A 236 5.89 -11.27 -0.51
N ASN A 237 7.11 -11.26 -1.07
CA ASN A 237 7.41 -12.02 -2.29
C ASN A 237 7.53 -13.52 -1.98
N ASP A 238 7.33 -14.36 -2.99
CA ASP A 238 7.56 -15.80 -2.87
C ASP A 238 9.01 -16.13 -3.19
N ILE A 239 9.63 -16.92 -2.33
CA ILE A 239 11.01 -17.39 -2.43
C ILE A 239 11.02 -18.92 -2.48
N ASP A 240 11.96 -19.50 -3.19
CA ASP A 240 12.13 -20.96 -3.31
C ASP A 240 12.76 -21.56 -2.04
N PHE A 241 12.02 -21.52 -0.95
CA PHE A 241 12.44 -22.10 0.33
C PHE A 241 12.52 -23.62 0.27
N GLU A 242 11.69 -24.27 -0.55
CA GLU A 242 11.61 -25.74 -0.63
C GLU A 242 12.88 -26.36 -1.19
N ASN A 243 13.50 -25.69 -2.17
CA ASN A 243 14.76 -26.16 -2.76
C ASN A 243 15.99 -25.46 -2.16
N GLY A 244 15.80 -24.48 -1.27
CA GLY A 244 16.88 -23.73 -0.62
C GLY A 244 17.71 -22.92 -1.61
N THR A 245 17.14 -22.48 -2.72
CA THR A 245 17.88 -21.76 -3.77
C THR A 245 17.88 -20.25 -3.56
N ASN A 246 17.08 -19.72 -2.64
CA ASN A 246 16.82 -18.28 -2.43
C ASN A 246 16.42 -17.54 -3.73
N LYS A 247 15.88 -18.25 -4.70
CA LYS A 247 15.39 -17.69 -5.95
C LYS A 247 14.04 -17.03 -5.71
N GLU A 248 13.87 -15.79 -6.15
CA GLU A 248 12.58 -15.14 -6.18
C GLU A 248 11.65 -15.87 -7.17
N LEU A 249 10.47 -16.26 -6.69
CA LEU A 249 9.45 -16.95 -7.47
C LEU A 249 8.30 -16.02 -7.85
N SER A 250 8.11 -14.91 -7.14
CA SER A 250 7.13 -13.88 -7.47
C SER A 250 7.56 -12.50 -6.98
N PHE A 251 6.96 -11.49 -7.59
CA PHE A 251 7.13 -10.09 -7.24
C PHE A 251 5.77 -9.44 -7.04
N GLN A 252 5.61 -8.64 -5.99
CA GLN A 252 4.36 -7.94 -5.68
C GLN A 252 4.05 -6.85 -6.72
N LEU A 253 5.08 -6.20 -7.24
CA LEU A 253 4.93 -5.08 -8.17
C LEU A 253 4.95 -5.48 -9.66
N ASP A 254 4.85 -6.77 -9.96
CA ASP A 254 4.63 -7.30 -11.31
C ASP A 254 3.14 -7.30 -11.72
N ASN A 255 2.24 -6.84 -10.85
CA ASN A 255 0.80 -6.83 -11.07
C ASN A 255 0.29 -5.40 -11.31
N GLU A 256 -0.11 -5.10 -12.55
CA GLU A 256 -0.54 -3.75 -12.94
C GLU A 256 -1.72 -3.22 -12.12
N ILE A 257 -2.63 -4.11 -11.66
CA ILE A 257 -3.81 -3.69 -10.89
C ILE A 257 -3.41 -3.37 -9.46
N GLN A 258 -2.56 -4.19 -8.83
CA GLN A 258 -1.96 -3.86 -7.53
C GLN A 258 -1.14 -2.58 -7.60
N ASN A 259 -0.35 -2.40 -8.65
CA ASN A 259 0.43 -1.19 -8.89
C ASN A 259 -0.46 0.05 -8.98
N ARG A 260 -1.61 -0.06 -9.65
CA ARG A 260 -2.59 1.03 -9.73
C ARG A 260 -3.16 1.37 -8.35
N PHE A 261 -3.48 0.36 -7.54
CA PHE A 261 -3.91 0.57 -6.16
C PHE A 261 -2.87 1.37 -5.36
N ILE A 262 -1.60 0.94 -5.39
CA ILE A 262 -0.50 1.60 -4.67
C ILE A 262 -0.30 3.03 -5.17
N ILE A 263 -0.28 3.26 -6.47
CA ILE A 263 -0.12 4.61 -7.04
C ILE A 263 -1.27 5.52 -6.60
N ASP A 264 -2.51 5.06 -6.74
CA ASP A 264 -3.69 5.84 -6.37
C ASP A 264 -3.74 6.12 -4.87
N ALA A 265 -3.31 5.15 -4.05
CA ALA A 265 -3.14 5.31 -2.61
C ALA A 265 -2.12 6.42 -2.30
N LEU A 266 -0.93 6.38 -2.91
CA LEU A 266 0.11 7.40 -2.72
C LEU A 266 -0.33 8.78 -3.18
N LEU A 267 -1.03 8.89 -4.31
CA LEU A 267 -1.59 10.15 -4.79
C LEU A 267 -2.60 10.73 -3.80
N TRP A 268 -3.50 9.91 -3.28
CA TRP A 268 -4.45 10.33 -2.26
C TRP A 268 -3.74 10.75 -0.97
N LEU A 269 -2.79 9.95 -0.48
CA LEU A 269 -1.98 10.26 0.70
C LEU A 269 -1.14 11.53 0.51
N GLY A 270 -0.66 11.82 -0.70
CA GLY A 270 0.05 13.03 -1.06
C GLY A 270 -0.85 14.27 -1.24
N GLY A 271 -2.18 14.15 -1.07
CA GLY A 271 -3.14 15.26 -1.20
C GLY A 271 -3.54 15.56 -2.64
N ARG A 272 -3.33 14.65 -3.57
CA ARG A 272 -3.87 14.74 -4.95
C ARG A 272 -5.30 14.20 -5.00
N LYS A 273 -6.13 14.82 -5.83
CA LYS A 273 -7.56 14.42 -6.00
C LYS A 273 -7.73 13.51 -7.21
#